data_265581fef1e5f6b975c4e32e7ae91978
#
_entry.id   265581fef1e5f6b975c4e32e7ae91978
#
_cell.length_a   1.000
_cell.length_b   1.000
_cell.length_c   1.000
_cell.angle_alpha   90.00
_cell.angle_beta   90.00
_cell.angle_gamma   90.00
#
_symmetry.space_group_name_H-M   'P 1'
#
loop_
_entity.id
_entity.type
_entity.pdbx_description
1 polymer ?
#
loop_
_entity_poly.entity_id
_entity_poly.type
_entity_poly.pdbx_seq_one_letter_code
_entity_poly.pdbx_strand_id
1 'polypeptide(L)'
;YKLVKTTIVEGFEVFSVPGRSSVIAALTVSGLPTDTFSFLGFLPNTKSKKKKLLETYLNLGSSLIIFESGKRLQKTLELLAETCRPSTEICICKELTKLNEEVTRFKAQEGMKVTKKMRSLKGEFVIVVGKNEARDFDLKNLDEQLRKIKGSMSMKDSVDFLAVKLNIPKKIIYKKALTIFKDNN
;
A
#
# COMPACT_ATOMS: atom_id res chain seq x y z
N TYR A 1 -6.95 -21.26 11.09
CA TYR A 1 -5.65 -21.96 11.06
C TYR A 1 -5.50 -22.97 12.20
N LYS A 2 -6.13 -22.73 13.37
CA LYS A 2 -6.02 -23.63 14.54
C LYS A 2 -6.45 -25.05 14.21
N LEU A 3 -7.64 -25.20 13.60
CA LEU A 3 -8.15 -26.51 13.18
C LEU A 3 -7.15 -27.22 12.25
N VAL A 4 -6.73 -26.54 11.18
CA VAL A 4 -5.78 -27.11 10.21
C VAL A 4 -4.47 -27.53 10.89
N LYS A 5 -3.93 -26.69 11.77
CA LYS A 5 -2.72 -27.01 12.53
C LYS A 5 -2.89 -28.24 13.39
N THR A 6 -3.99 -28.33 14.13
CA THR A 6 -4.28 -29.52 14.95
C THR A 6 -4.40 -30.77 14.10
N THR A 7 -5.16 -30.71 12.99
CA THR A 7 -5.33 -31.82 12.05
C THR A 7 -3.97 -32.34 11.54
N ILE A 8 -3.06 -31.44 11.17
CA ILE A 8 -1.71 -31.82 10.71
C ILE A 8 -0.89 -32.45 11.84
N VAL A 9 -0.97 -31.91 13.07
CA VAL A 9 -0.24 -32.45 14.24
C VAL A 9 -0.72 -33.85 14.59
N GLU A 10 -2.02 -34.11 14.42
CA GLU A 10 -2.62 -35.46 14.62
C GLU A 10 -2.34 -36.43 13.46
N GLY A 11 -1.54 -36.04 12.47
CA GLY A 11 -1.12 -36.92 11.37
C GLY A 11 -2.11 -37.06 10.22
N PHE A 12 -3.16 -36.25 10.16
CA PHE A 12 -4.12 -36.27 9.06
C PHE A 12 -3.68 -35.40 7.91
N GLU A 13 -3.97 -35.81 6.68
CA GLU A 13 -3.74 -34.98 5.48
C GLU A 13 -4.80 -33.93 5.35
N VAL A 14 -4.38 -32.74 4.85
CA VAL A 14 -5.26 -31.60 4.60
C VAL A 14 -5.18 -31.20 3.14
N PHE A 15 -6.31 -31.24 2.45
CA PHE A 15 -6.44 -30.86 1.05
C PHE A 15 -7.20 -29.55 0.91
N SER A 16 -6.73 -28.70 0.00
CA SER A 16 -7.43 -27.45 -0.33
C SER A 16 -8.41 -27.69 -1.50
N VAL A 17 -9.64 -27.28 -1.33
CA VAL A 17 -10.60 -27.20 -2.43
C VAL A 17 -10.60 -25.76 -2.93
N PRO A 18 -10.20 -25.47 -4.21
CA PRO A 18 -10.21 -24.12 -4.75
C PRO A 18 -11.60 -23.51 -4.68
N GLY A 19 -11.67 -22.26 -4.24
CA GLY A 19 -12.94 -21.57 -4.07
C GLY A 19 -12.84 -20.07 -4.39
N ARG A 20 -13.97 -19.40 -4.30
CA ARG A 20 -14.08 -17.95 -4.54
C ARG A 20 -13.39 -17.18 -3.41
N SER A 21 -12.65 -16.14 -3.79
CA SER A 21 -11.99 -15.24 -2.86
C SER A 21 -12.29 -13.80 -3.23
N SER A 22 -12.96 -13.05 -2.34
CA SER A 22 -13.24 -11.63 -2.55
C SER A 22 -11.96 -10.78 -2.60
N VAL A 23 -10.88 -11.22 -1.99
CA VAL A 23 -9.55 -10.59 -2.06
C VAL A 23 -9.04 -10.62 -3.49
N ILE A 24 -9.00 -11.80 -4.10
CA ILE A 24 -8.52 -11.98 -5.48
C ILE A 24 -9.52 -11.37 -6.48
N ALA A 25 -10.83 -11.56 -6.28
CA ALA A 25 -11.84 -10.96 -7.13
C ALA A 25 -11.73 -9.43 -7.17
N ALA A 26 -11.58 -8.78 -6.01
CA ALA A 26 -11.38 -7.33 -5.96
C ALA A 26 -10.09 -6.90 -6.68
N LEU A 27 -8.99 -7.62 -6.45
CA LEU A 27 -7.71 -7.30 -7.07
C LEU A 27 -7.79 -7.39 -8.60
N THR A 28 -8.41 -8.45 -9.15
CA THR A 28 -8.54 -8.65 -10.60
C THR A 28 -9.40 -7.59 -11.29
N VAL A 29 -10.48 -7.14 -10.64
CA VAL A 29 -11.37 -6.11 -11.23
C VAL A 29 -10.92 -4.70 -10.91
N SER A 30 -9.93 -4.50 -10.02
CA SER A 30 -9.48 -3.17 -9.60
C SER A 30 -8.83 -2.38 -10.73
N GLY A 31 -8.11 -3.04 -11.63
CA GLY A 31 -7.24 -2.41 -12.63
C GLY A 31 -5.92 -1.88 -12.04
N LEU A 32 -5.60 -2.24 -10.79
CA LEU A 32 -4.39 -1.81 -10.08
C LEU A 32 -3.31 -2.89 -10.15
N PRO A 33 -2.03 -2.57 -9.89
CA PRO A 33 -0.93 -3.54 -9.93
C PRO A 33 -1.18 -4.76 -9.05
N THR A 34 -1.01 -5.95 -9.63
CA THR A 34 -1.32 -7.23 -8.99
C THR A 34 -0.10 -8.08 -8.66
N ASP A 35 1.09 -7.67 -9.09
CA ASP A 35 2.35 -8.40 -8.93
C ASP A 35 2.76 -8.61 -7.47
N THR A 36 2.48 -7.62 -6.64
CA THR A 36 2.68 -7.71 -5.18
C THR A 36 1.53 -7.01 -4.45
N PHE A 37 0.93 -7.70 -3.50
CA PHE A 37 -0.13 -7.12 -2.68
C PHE A 37 -0.07 -7.58 -1.23
N SER A 38 -0.64 -6.80 -0.34
CA SER A 38 -0.80 -7.11 1.08
C SER A 38 -2.28 -7.09 1.47
N PHE A 39 -2.76 -8.19 2.03
CA PHE A 39 -4.12 -8.26 2.57
C PHE A 39 -4.13 -7.91 4.05
N LEU A 40 -4.81 -6.83 4.42
CA LEU A 40 -4.86 -6.32 5.79
C LEU A 40 -6.11 -6.75 6.56
N GLY A 41 -7.09 -7.36 5.88
CA GLY A 41 -8.39 -7.65 6.49
C GLY A 41 -9.12 -6.37 6.90
N PHE A 42 -9.86 -6.42 8.02
CA PHE A 42 -10.48 -5.23 8.60
C PHE A 42 -9.47 -4.41 9.39
N LEU A 43 -9.44 -3.10 9.12
CA LEU A 43 -8.57 -2.20 9.85
C LEU A 43 -9.00 -2.07 11.33
N PRO A 44 -8.06 -1.82 12.25
CA PRO A 44 -8.35 -1.55 13.66
C PRO A 44 -9.39 -0.43 13.85
N ASN A 45 -10.09 -0.41 14.98
CA ASN A 45 -11.16 0.57 15.22
C ASN A 45 -10.63 1.98 15.51
N THR A 46 -9.45 2.13 16.13
CA THR A 46 -8.89 3.42 16.50
C THR A 46 -8.15 4.09 15.36
N LYS A 47 -8.34 5.40 15.15
CA LYS A 47 -7.70 6.18 14.07
C LYS A 47 -6.17 6.05 14.11
N SER A 48 -5.56 6.12 15.29
CA SER A 48 -4.12 6.04 15.46
C SER A 48 -3.54 4.68 14.99
N LYS A 49 -4.17 3.57 15.41
CA LYS A 49 -3.74 2.22 14.99
C LYS A 49 -3.94 2.00 13.49
N LYS A 50 -5.09 2.47 12.93
CA LYS A 50 -5.33 2.45 11.48
C LYS A 50 -4.23 3.16 10.72
N LYS A 51 -3.93 4.41 11.12
CA LYS A 51 -2.94 5.26 10.47
C LYS A 51 -1.56 4.59 10.48
N LYS A 52 -1.10 4.13 11.66
CA LYS A 52 0.18 3.42 11.78
C LYS A 52 0.26 2.19 10.88
N LEU A 53 -0.82 1.39 10.83
CA LEU A 53 -0.87 0.20 9.97
C LEU A 53 -0.78 0.58 8.49
N LEU A 54 -1.57 1.55 8.05
CA LEU A 54 -1.56 2.03 6.66
C LEU A 54 -0.19 2.59 6.28
N GLU A 55 0.41 3.46 7.10
CA GLU A 55 1.75 4.01 6.86
C GLU A 55 2.80 2.92 6.71
N THR A 56 2.74 1.88 7.56
CA THR A 56 3.66 0.74 7.47
C THR A 56 3.55 0.04 6.11
N TYR A 57 2.34 -0.33 5.72
CA TYR A 57 2.13 -1.14 4.51
C TYR A 57 2.21 -0.35 3.20
N LEU A 58 1.80 0.93 3.18
CA LEU A 58 1.96 1.81 2.02
C LEU A 58 3.45 2.02 1.64
N ASN A 59 4.35 1.93 2.62
CA ASN A 59 5.79 2.03 2.38
C ASN A 59 6.42 0.76 1.80
N LEU A 60 5.71 -0.37 1.77
CA LEU A 60 6.23 -1.63 1.21
C LEU A 60 6.20 -1.66 -0.34
N GLY A 61 5.56 -0.69 -0.99
CA GLY A 61 5.46 -0.64 -2.45
C GLY A 61 4.59 -1.75 -3.04
N SER A 62 3.63 -2.26 -2.27
CA SER A 62 2.62 -3.24 -2.69
C SER A 62 1.24 -2.64 -2.74
N SER A 63 0.35 -3.21 -3.56
CA SER A 63 -1.07 -2.88 -3.50
C SER A 63 -1.66 -3.39 -2.18
N LEU A 64 -2.57 -2.61 -1.56
CA LEU A 64 -3.20 -3.02 -0.30
C LEU A 64 -4.64 -3.43 -0.54
N ILE A 65 -5.07 -4.51 0.11
CA ILE A 65 -6.45 -4.97 0.08
C ILE A 65 -7.02 -4.92 1.49
N ILE A 66 -8.14 -4.22 1.64
CA ILE A 66 -8.75 -3.91 2.92
C ILE A 66 -10.23 -4.28 2.85
N PHE A 67 -10.71 -5.03 3.84
CA PHE A 67 -12.15 -5.21 4.05
C PHE A 67 -12.73 -4.05 4.86
N GLU A 68 -13.90 -3.58 4.46
CA GLU A 68 -14.56 -2.51 5.20
C GLU A 68 -16.08 -2.65 5.19
N SER A 69 -16.72 -2.18 6.23
CA SER A 69 -18.18 -2.08 6.32
C SER A 69 -18.64 -0.69 5.88
N GLY A 70 -19.86 -0.60 5.37
CA GLY A 70 -20.43 0.67 4.92
C GLY A 70 -20.43 1.77 6.00
N LYS A 71 -20.68 1.41 7.26
CA LYS A 71 -20.65 2.35 8.39
C LYS A 71 -19.27 2.98 8.62
N ARG A 72 -18.22 2.30 8.25
CA ARG A 72 -16.82 2.73 8.48
C ARG A 72 -16.16 3.30 7.22
N LEU A 73 -16.74 3.03 6.04
CA LEU A 73 -16.16 3.34 4.73
C LEU A 73 -15.73 4.81 4.63
N GLN A 74 -16.60 5.75 4.94
CA GLN A 74 -16.29 7.18 4.84
C GLN A 74 -15.05 7.55 5.64
N LYS A 75 -15.01 7.17 6.94
CA LYS A 75 -13.86 7.47 7.82
C LYS A 75 -12.58 6.80 7.34
N THR A 76 -12.68 5.65 6.70
CA THR A 76 -11.51 4.94 6.14
C THR A 76 -11.01 5.63 4.88
N LEU A 77 -11.89 6.13 4.01
CA LEU A 77 -11.49 6.90 2.84
C LEU A 77 -10.90 8.27 3.21
N GLU A 78 -11.44 8.94 4.23
CA GLU A 78 -10.84 10.16 4.80
C GLU A 78 -9.39 9.90 5.24
N LEU A 79 -9.18 8.82 5.97
CA LEU A 79 -7.85 8.44 6.44
C LEU A 79 -6.91 8.06 5.29
N LEU A 80 -7.40 7.37 4.25
CA LEU A 80 -6.62 7.07 3.06
C LEU A 80 -6.22 8.35 2.32
N ALA A 81 -7.13 9.33 2.20
CA ALA A 81 -6.81 10.63 1.63
C ALA A 81 -5.76 11.41 2.43
N GLU A 82 -5.73 11.24 3.76
CA GLU A 82 -4.70 11.83 4.64
C GLU A 82 -3.34 11.10 4.56
N THR A 83 -3.34 9.80 4.24
CA THR A 83 -2.16 8.93 4.38
C THR A 83 -1.51 8.59 3.04
N CYS A 84 -2.32 8.42 2.00
CA CYS A 84 -1.85 8.19 0.64
C CYS A 84 -1.43 9.49 -0.04
N ARG A 85 -0.68 9.38 -1.13
CA ARG A 85 -0.48 10.51 -2.04
C ARG A 85 -1.80 10.89 -2.70
N PRO A 86 -2.01 12.17 -3.03
CA PRO A 86 -3.21 12.62 -3.73
C PRO A 86 -3.51 11.85 -5.02
N SER A 87 -2.45 11.45 -5.75
CA SER A 87 -2.52 10.71 -7.02
C SER A 87 -2.69 9.20 -6.87
N THR A 88 -2.55 8.63 -5.66
CA THR A 88 -2.68 7.18 -5.44
C THR A 88 -4.06 6.71 -5.90
N GLU A 89 -4.07 5.73 -6.79
CA GLU A 89 -5.30 5.15 -7.30
C GLU A 89 -5.92 4.20 -6.28
N ILE A 90 -7.23 4.29 -6.12
CA ILE A 90 -8.02 3.48 -5.19
C ILE A 90 -9.21 2.90 -5.95
N CYS A 91 -9.50 1.64 -5.71
CA CYS A 91 -10.70 0.97 -6.18
C CYS A 91 -11.53 0.48 -5.00
N ILE A 92 -12.82 0.80 -5.00
CA ILE A 92 -13.80 0.23 -4.09
C ILE A 92 -14.64 -0.78 -4.86
N CYS A 93 -14.68 -1.99 -4.35
CA CYS A 93 -15.56 -3.06 -4.82
C CYS A 93 -16.63 -3.28 -3.74
N LYS A 94 -17.88 -3.04 -4.10
CA LYS A 94 -19.04 -3.23 -3.23
C LYS A 94 -19.79 -4.47 -3.67
N GLU A 95 -20.23 -5.31 -2.72
CA GLU A 95 -21.12 -6.45 -2.95
C GLU A 95 -20.64 -7.37 -4.09
N LEU A 96 -19.32 -7.62 -4.18
CA LEU A 96 -18.74 -8.47 -5.22
C LEU A 96 -19.48 -9.80 -5.38
N THR A 97 -19.76 -10.19 -6.61
CA THR A 97 -20.47 -11.40 -7.02
C THR A 97 -21.97 -11.43 -6.61
N LYS A 98 -22.52 -10.31 -6.14
CA LYS A 98 -23.93 -10.16 -5.76
C LYS A 98 -24.68 -9.24 -6.74
N LEU A 99 -26.01 -9.23 -6.65
CA LEU A 99 -26.89 -8.46 -7.55
C LEU A 99 -26.57 -6.95 -7.58
N ASN A 100 -26.11 -6.38 -6.46
CA ASN A 100 -25.78 -4.97 -6.34
C ASN A 100 -24.28 -4.70 -6.38
N GLU A 101 -23.54 -5.47 -7.17
CA GLU A 101 -22.11 -5.26 -7.38
C GLU A 101 -21.85 -3.88 -8.00
N GLU A 102 -20.92 -3.16 -7.41
CA GLU A 102 -20.47 -1.86 -7.90
C GLU A 102 -18.97 -1.73 -7.73
N VAL A 103 -18.27 -1.31 -8.79
CA VAL A 103 -16.82 -1.10 -8.79
C VAL A 103 -16.53 0.36 -9.12
N THR A 104 -15.95 1.09 -8.18
CA THR A 104 -15.66 2.52 -8.33
C THR A 104 -14.16 2.78 -8.18
N ARG A 105 -13.57 3.47 -9.17
CA ARG A 105 -12.15 3.83 -9.21
C ARG A 105 -11.99 5.33 -9.10
N PHE A 106 -11.00 5.79 -8.33
CA PHE A 106 -10.73 7.21 -8.09
C PHE A 106 -9.32 7.42 -7.52
N LYS A 107 -8.88 8.67 -7.48
CA LYS A 107 -7.63 9.05 -6.81
C LYS A 107 -7.89 9.37 -5.33
N ALA A 108 -6.92 9.11 -4.47
CA ALA A 108 -7.06 9.28 -3.02
C ALA A 108 -7.63 10.64 -2.62
N GLN A 109 -7.23 11.73 -3.30
CA GLN A 109 -7.76 13.08 -3.09
C GLN A 109 -9.27 13.22 -3.35
N GLU A 110 -9.87 12.28 -4.07
CA GLU A 110 -11.29 12.31 -4.44
C GLU A 110 -12.16 11.49 -3.48
N GLY A 111 -11.54 10.76 -2.54
CA GLY A 111 -12.21 9.80 -1.65
C GLY A 111 -13.43 10.36 -0.93
N MET A 112 -13.35 11.62 -0.48
CA MET A 112 -14.47 12.30 0.20
C MET A 112 -15.69 12.53 -0.73
N LYS A 113 -15.46 12.70 -2.04
CA LYS A 113 -16.55 12.93 -3.00
C LYS A 113 -17.22 11.62 -3.42
N VAL A 114 -16.49 10.52 -3.36
CA VAL A 114 -16.95 9.22 -3.84
C VAL A 114 -18.11 8.70 -3.00
N THR A 115 -18.01 8.73 -1.67
CA THR A 115 -19.09 8.26 -0.79
C THR A 115 -20.40 9.03 -0.98
N LYS A 116 -20.32 10.32 -1.32
CA LYS A 116 -21.51 11.15 -1.61
C LYS A 116 -22.22 10.76 -2.91
N LYS A 117 -21.50 10.14 -3.86
CA LYS A 117 -22.04 9.71 -5.17
C LYS A 117 -22.55 8.27 -5.13
N MET A 118 -22.17 7.47 -4.16
CA MET A 118 -22.62 6.08 -4.07
C MET A 118 -24.11 6.01 -3.75
N ARG A 119 -24.83 5.14 -4.47
CA ARG A 119 -26.28 4.93 -4.28
C ARG A 119 -26.64 4.49 -2.86
N SER A 120 -25.78 3.72 -2.22
CA SER A 120 -25.97 3.21 -0.88
C SER A 120 -24.62 2.82 -0.26
N LEU A 121 -24.45 3.15 1.02
CA LEU A 121 -23.31 2.68 1.82
C LEU A 121 -23.64 1.39 2.61
N LYS A 122 -24.76 0.74 2.32
CA LYS A 122 -25.08 -0.59 2.89
C LYS A 122 -24.33 -1.66 2.11
N GLY A 123 -23.85 -2.69 2.80
CA GLY A 123 -23.18 -3.84 2.18
C GLY A 123 -21.74 -4.04 2.62
N GLU A 124 -21.08 -4.95 1.95
CA GLU A 124 -19.69 -5.34 2.16
C GLU A 124 -18.79 -4.67 1.11
N PHE A 125 -17.66 -4.18 1.56
CA PHE A 125 -16.72 -3.44 0.74
C PHE A 125 -15.34 -4.07 0.78
N VAL A 126 -14.72 -4.17 -0.39
CA VAL A 126 -13.30 -4.42 -0.52
C VAL A 126 -12.66 -3.18 -1.13
N ILE A 127 -11.70 -2.61 -0.45
CA ILE A 127 -10.93 -1.46 -0.91
C ILE A 127 -9.57 -1.98 -1.38
N VAL A 128 -9.22 -1.69 -2.63
CA VAL A 128 -7.90 -1.92 -3.18
C VAL A 128 -7.22 -0.58 -3.32
N VAL A 129 -6.08 -0.41 -2.65
CA VAL A 129 -5.25 0.79 -2.75
C VAL A 129 -4.05 0.43 -3.62
N GLY A 130 -3.84 1.16 -4.70
CA GLY A 130 -2.70 0.96 -5.59
C GLY A 130 -1.38 1.22 -4.89
N LYS A 131 -0.31 0.76 -5.49
CA LYS A 131 1.03 1.05 -5.01
C LYS A 131 1.17 2.56 -4.83
N ASN A 132 1.59 2.98 -3.65
CA ASN A 132 2.12 4.32 -3.50
C ASN A 132 3.34 4.36 -4.43
N GLU A 133 3.20 4.92 -5.64
CA GLU A 133 4.35 5.11 -6.52
C GLU A 133 5.50 5.65 -5.69
N ALA A 134 6.70 5.16 -5.95
CA ALA A 134 7.88 5.49 -5.15
C ALA A 134 7.82 6.97 -4.77
N ARG A 135 7.93 7.28 -3.48
CA ARG A 135 7.97 8.67 -3.02
C ARG A 135 8.76 9.44 -4.06
N ASP A 136 8.24 10.57 -4.59
CA ASP A 136 9.11 11.56 -5.18
C ASP A 136 10.07 11.90 -4.06
N PHE A 137 11.13 11.10 -3.99
CA PHE A 137 12.17 11.36 -3.04
C PHE A 137 12.61 12.76 -3.37
N ASP A 138 12.70 13.61 -2.39
CA ASP A 138 13.25 14.95 -2.60
C ASP A 138 14.68 14.77 -3.13
N LEU A 139 14.75 14.56 -4.45
CA LEU A 139 16.00 14.30 -5.14
C LEU A 139 16.92 15.52 -5.06
N LYS A 140 16.36 16.72 -4.88
CA LYS A 140 17.14 17.93 -4.64
C LYS A 140 17.81 17.88 -3.28
N ASN A 141 17.05 17.54 -2.22
CA ASN A 141 17.61 17.32 -0.89
C ASN A 141 18.61 16.16 -0.88
N LEU A 142 18.34 15.04 -1.60
CA LEU A 142 19.28 13.94 -1.74
C LEU A 142 20.59 14.40 -2.39
N ASP A 143 20.52 15.16 -3.49
CA ASP A 143 21.70 15.67 -4.20
C ASP A 143 22.53 16.59 -3.29
N GLU A 144 21.88 17.49 -2.54
CA GLU A 144 22.55 18.35 -1.55
C GLU A 144 23.22 17.55 -0.43
N GLN A 145 22.54 16.53 0.12
CA GLN A 145 23.10 15.70 1.16
C GLN A 145 24.29 14.87 0.65
N LEU A 146 24.19 14.30 -0.56
CA LEU A 146 25.30 13.58 -1.19
C LEU A 146 26.52 14.48 -1.41
N ARG A 147 26.31 15.73 -1.89
CA ARG A 147 27.40 16.69 -2.06
C ARG A 147 28.06 17.10 -0.74
N LYS A 148 27.26 17.27 0.33
CA LYS A 148 27.77 17.62 1.68
C LYS A 148 28.66 16.54 2.30
N ILE A 149 28.38 15.27 2.03
CA ILE A 149 29.13 14.15 2.60
C ILE A 149 30.21 13.60 1.65
N LYS A 150 30.23 14.07 0.39
CA LYS A 150 31.29 13.74 -0.56
C LYS A 150 32.64 14.20 -0.01
N GLY A 151 33.59 13.27 0.10
CA GLY A 151 34.92 13.53 0.66
C GLY A 151 35.06 13.23 2.16
N SER A 152 33.96 13.09 2.90
CA SER A 152 34.01 12.72 4.32
C SER A 152 33.82 11.24 4.59
N MET A 153 33.25 10.49 3.65
CA MET A 153 33.07 9.04 3.73
C MET A 153 33.00 8.39 2.36
N SER A 154 33.19 7.06 2.31
CA SER A 154 33.11 6.32 1.04
C SER A 154 31.73 6.43 0.40
N MET A 155 31.64 6.24 -0.94
CA MET A 155 30.36 6.23 -1.65
C MET A 155 29.42 5.17 -1.08
N LYS A 156 29.93 3.99 -0.69
CA LYS A 156 29.13 2.92 -0.09
C LYS A 156 28.56 3.33 1.24
N ASP A 157 29.37 3.89 2.13
CA ASP A 157 28.95 4.33 3.46
C ASP A 157 27.96 5.51 3.36
N SER A 158 28.17 6.41 2.38
CA SER A 158 27.26 7.52 2.09
C SER A 158 25.87 7.01 1.67
N VAL A 159 25.82 5.97 0.82
CA VAL A 159 24.56 5.33 0.40
C VAL A 159 23.87 4.68 1.59
N ASP A 160 24.59 3.95 2.43
CA ASP A 160 24.03 3.26 3.59
C ASP A 160 23.52 4.26 4.64
N PHE A 161 24.29 5.30 4.94
CA PHE A 161 23.91 6.37 5.86
C PHE A 161 22.64 7.11 5.39
N LEU A 162 22.61 7.57 4.13
CA LEU A 162 21.47 8.33 3.61
C LEU A 162 20.23 7.46 3.42
N ALA A 163 20.38 6.16 3.15
CA ALA A 163 19.26 5.24 3.06
C ALA A 163 18.47 5.19 4.37
N VAL A 164 19.18 5.13 5.49
CA VAL A 164 18.56 5.15 6.83
C VAL A 164 18.03 6.55 7.15
N LYS A 165 18.84 7.60 6.97
CA LYS A 165 18.50 8.98 7.34
C LYS A 165 17.30 9.53 6.59
N LEU A 166 17.23 9.29 5.27
CA LEU A 166 16.18 9.84 4.39
C LEU A 166 15.05 8.84 4.09
N ASN A 167 15.18 7.60 4.57
CA ASN A 167 14.27 6.50 4.26
C ASN A 167 14.07 6.35 2.73
N ILE A 168 15.18 6.42 1.97
CA ILE A 168 15.23 6.28 0.52
C ILE A 168 15.87 4.92 0.20
N PRO A 169 15.33 4.12 -0.75
CA PRO A 169 15.94 2.87 -1.16
C PRO A 169 17.37 3.04 -1.64
N LYS A 170 18.31 2.22 -1.15
CA LYS A 170 19.74 2.25 -1.51
C LYS A 170 19.99 2.33 -3.01
N LYS A 171 19.20 1.60 -3.81
CA LYS A 171 19.29 1.59 -5.28
C LYS A 171 19.12 2.98 -5.90
N ILE A 172 18.22 3.81 -5.37
CA ILE A 172 17.96 5.17 -5.84
C ILE A 172 19.14 6.08 -5.47
N ILE A 173 19.59 6.00 -4.21
CA ILE A 173 20.72 6.79 -3.72
C ILE A 173 21.99 6.42 -4.47
N TYR A 174 22.23 5.12 -4.67
CA TYR A 174 23.40 4.63 -5.39
C TYR A 174 23.45 5.16 -6.83
N LYS A 175 22.30 5.15 -7.55
CA LYS A 175 22.23 5.71 -8.92
C LYS A 175 22.60 7.20 -8.93
N LYS A 176 22.16 7.98 -7.97
CA LYS A 176 22.51 9.41 -7.84
C LYS A 176 23.96 9.61 -7.37
N ALA A 177 24.42 8.80 -6.41
CA ALA A 177 25.81 8.87 -5.93
C ALA A 177 26.81 8.61 -7.05
N LEU A 178 26.53 7.66 -7.95
CA LEU A 178 27.39 7.39 -9.11
C LEU A 178 27.62 8.64 -9.97
N THR A 179 26.59 9.46 -10.18
CA THR A 179 26.72 10.70 -10.94
C THR A 179 27.57 11.72 -10.18
N ILE A 180 27.22 11.95 -8.89
CA ILE A 180 27.85 12.99 -8.07
C ILE A 180 29.31 12.68 -7.72
N PHE A 181 29.63 11.39 -7.49
CA PHE A 181 30.99 10.99 -7.12
C PHE A 181 31.92 10.81 -8.33
N LYS A 182 31.38 10.59 -9.55
CA LYS A 182 32.16 10.48 -10.79
C LYS A 182 32.53 11.82 -11.41
N ASP A 183 31.80 12.92 -11.12
CA ASP A 183 32.04 14.25 -11.70
C ASP A 183 33.34 14.94 -11.20
N ASN A 184 34.36 14.19 -10.84
CA ASN A 184 35.68 14.68 -10.43
C ASN A 184 36.84 13.81 -10.96
N ASN A 185 36.73 13.29 -12.19
CA ASN A 185 37.91 12.81 -12.94
C ASN A 185 38.02 13.58 -14.24
#